data_b760642a3c3b66d373eaf527e42ebf16
#
_entry.id   b760642a3c3b66d373eaf527e42ebf16
#
_cell.length_a   1.000
_cell.length_b   1.000
_cell.length_c   1.000
_cell.angle_alpha   90.00
_cell.angle_beta   90.00
_cell.angle_gamma   90.00
#
_symmetry.space_group_name_H-M   'P 1'
#
loop_
_entity.id
_entity.type
_entity.pdbx_description
1 polymer ?
#
loop_
_entity_poly.entity_id
_entity_poly.type
_entity_poly.pdbx_seq_one_letter_code
_entity_poly.pdbx_strand_id
1 'polypeptide(L)'
;KAAKENNHQYVESEKFVKYDTQEEISISLTSNFTNNKIYKIVYKSMSARKIQGSSQKVQYLRDIKVYDFWRKINQKYGVPDNREDVIWGMGGNKPYMKAATGFLLLEDPMLKELDYTRMSREDQKYMNTNLYNF
;
A
#
# COMPACT_ATOMS: atom_id res chain seq x y z
N LYS A 1 -0.56 -15.13 -3.23
CA LYS A 1 0.16 -16.01 -4.16
C LYS A 1 -0.72 -16.60 -5.24
N ALA A 2 -1.84 -15.94 -5.55
CA ALA A 2 -2.77 -16.38 -6.58
C ALA A 2 -2.08 -16.49 -7.96
N ALA A 3 -1.10 -15.62 -8.21
CA ALA A 3 -0.38 -15.62 -9.47
C ALA A 3 0.32 -16.94 -9.76
N LYS A 4 0.91 -17.55 -8.73
CA LYS A 4 1.63 -18.82 -8.88
C LYS A 4 0.70 -19.99 -9.13
N GLU A 5 -0.49 -19.94 -8.58
CA GLU A 5 -1.49 -20.99 -8.76
C GLU A 5 -1.92 -21.14 -10.22
N ASN A 6 -1.78 -20.06 -10.98
CA ASN A 6 -2.12 -20.04 -12.40
C ASN A 6 -0.91 -20.22 -13.30
N ASN A 7 0.26 -20.55 -12.74
CA ASN A 7 1.51 -20.72 -13.47
C ASN A 7 1.99 -19.47 -14.21
N HIS A 8 1.50 -18.30 -13.79
CA HIS A 8 1.94 -17.04 -14.35
C HIS A 8 3.04 -16.42 -13.49
N GLN A 9 4.01 -15.77 -14.13
CA GLN A 9 5.19 -15.19 -13.48
C GLN A 9 5.05 -13.67 -13.31
N TYR A 10 3.87 -13.17 -13.02
CA TYR A 10 3.61 -11.74 -13.09
C TYR A 10 3.73 -11.02 -11.76
N VAL A 11 2.88 -11.26 -10.80
CA VAL A 11 2.86 -10.51 -9.54
C VAL A 11 2.69 -11.46 -8.37
N GLU A 12 3.43 -11.19 -7.31
CA GLU A 12 3.30 -11.90 -6.06
C GLU A 12 3.06 -10.89 -4.95
N SER A 13 2.19 -11.19 -4.02
CA SER A 13 1.95 -10.34 -2.88
C SER A 13 1.94 -11.15 -1.59
N GLU A 14 2.41 -10.54 -0.52
CA GLU A 14 2.40 -11.11 0.81
C GLU A 14 1.75 -10.16 1.78
N LYS A 15 1.06 -10.71 2.77
CA LYS A 15 0.34 -9.95 3.76
C LYS A 15 0.74 -10.41 5.14
N PHE A 16 1.06 -9.46 6.01
CA PHE A 16 1.44 -9.69 7.40
C PHE A 16 0.45 -8.98 8.30
N VAL A 17 -0.07 -9.69 9.29
CA VAL A 17 -1.08 -9.14 10.21
C VAL A 17 -0.58 -9.27 11.64
N LYS A 18 -0.68 -8.18 12.39
CA LYS A 18 -0.38 -8.15 13.80
C LYS A 18 -1.69 -7.96 14.55
N TYR A 19 -2.22 -9.04 15.09
CA TYR A 19 -3.58 -9.07 15.61
C TYR A 19 -3.78 -8.25 16.89
N ASP A 20 -2.78 -8.23 17.78
CA ASP A 20 -2.87 -7.50 19.04
C ASP A 20 -2.98 -5.99 18.83
N THR A 21 -2.27 -5.44 17.86
CA THR A 21 -2.30 -4.01 17.53
C THR A 21 -3.22 -3.70 16.35
N GLN A 22 -3.78 -4.72 15.72
CA GLN A 22 -4.63 -4.59 14.52
C GLN A 22 -3.94 -3.84 13.38
N GLU A 23 -2.68 -4.16 13.18
CA GLU A 23 -1.89 -3.61 12.09
C GLU A 23 -1.72 -4.63 10.96
N GLU A 24 -1.65 -4.13 9.75
CA GLU A 24 -1.51 -4.96 8.57
C GLU A 24 -0.51 -4.35 7.61
N ILE A 25 0.38 -5.15 7.05
CA ILE A 25 1.31 -4.74 6.00
C ILE A 25 1.12 -5.67 4.82
N SER A 26 0.91 -5.10 3.63
CA SER A 26 0.87 -5.83 2.38
C SER A 26 2.05 -5.40 1.52
N ILE A 27 2.76 -6.37 0.98
CA ILE A 27 3.92 -6.15 0.13
C ILE A 27 3.64 -6.76 -1.23
N SER A 28 3.82 -5.98 -2.29
CA SER A 28 3.65 -6.46 -3.66
C SER A 28 5.02 -6.53 -4.34
N LEU A 29 5.29 -7.65 -4.96
CA LEU A 29 6.56 -7.93 -5.62
C LEU A 29 6.38 -7.95 -7.12
N THR A 30 7.41 -7.54 -7.85
CA THR A 30 7.48 -7.75 -9.29
C THR A 30 7.60 -9.25 -9.57
N SER A 31 7.42 -9.61 -10.83
CA SER A 31 7.58 -10.99 -11.28
C SER A 31 9.06 -11.40 -11.35
N ASN A 32 9.29 -12.65 -11.72
CA ASN A 32 10.64 -13.16 -11.99
C ASN A 32 11.37 -12.39 -13.09
N PHE A 33 10.62 -11.80 -14.02
CA PHE A 33 11.19 -11.01 -15.11
C PHE A 33 11.91 -9.77 -14.62
N THR A 34 11.61 -9.32 -13.40
CA THR A 34 12.25 -8.16 -12.78
C THR A 34 12.81 -8.52 -11.39
N ASN A 35 13.17 -9.78 -11.20
CA ASN A 35 13.86 -10.28 -10.01
C ASN A 35 13.08 -10.13 -8.70
N ASN A 36 11.77 -10.19 -8.74
CA ASN A 36 10.90 -10.20 -7.56
C ASN A 36 11.20 -9.04 -6.58
N LYS A 37 11.29 -7.83 -7.11
CA LYS A 37 11.55 -6.63 -6.31
C LYS A 37 10.25 -6.08 -5.72
N ILE A 38 10.34 -5.50 -4.54
CA ILE A 38 9.19 -4.84 -3.91
C ILE A 38 8.92 -3.53 -4.65
N TYR A 39 7.70 -3.38 -5.17
CA TYR A 39 7.28 -2.14 -5.81
C TYR A 39 6.16 -1.41 -5.07
N LYS A 40 5.54 -2.06 -4.09
CA LYS A 40 4.43 -1.46 -3.36
C LYS A 40 4.36 -2.02 -1.94
N ILE A 41 4.19 -1.12 -0.98
CA ILE A 41 3.97 -1.48 0.42
C ILE A 41 2.75 -0.70 0.90
N VAL A 42 1.79 -1.41 1.49
CA VAL A 42 0.60 -0.80 2.08
C VAL A 42 0.57 -1.15 3.57
N TYR A 43 0.54 -0.12 4.41
CA TYR A 43 0.37 -0.26 5.84
C TYR A 43 -1.03 0.21 6.23
N LYS A 44 -1.70 -0.56 7.05
CA LYS A 44 -3.00 -0.21 7.60
C LYS A 44 -3.02 -0.38 9.11
N SER A 45 -3.49 0.65 9.80
CA SER A 45 -3.77 0.58 11.23
C SER A 45 -5.28 0.46 11.40
N MET A 46 -5.74 -0.77 11.61
CA MET A 46 -7.18 -1.05 11.69
C MET A 46 -7.80 -0.42 12.93
N SER A 47 -7.03 -0.31 14.03
CA SER A 47 -7.52 0.33 15.23
C SER A 47 -7.83 1.81 15.03
N ALA A 48 -7.06 2.50 14.18
CA ALA A 48 -7.30 3.90 13.88
C ALA A 48 -8.48 4.10 12.91
N ARG A 49 -8.82 3.06 12.14
CA ARG A 49 -9.85 3.14 11.10
C ARG A 49 -11.22 2.65 11.55
N LYS A 50 -11.26 1.68 12.47
CA LYS A 50 -12.48 0.94 12.78
C LYS A 50 -13.14 1.30 14.11
N ILE A 51 -12.66 2.31 14.81
CA ILE A 51 -13.36 2.75 16.02
C ILE A 51 -14.66 3.42 15.59
N GLN A 52 -15.77 2.82 15.97
CA GLN A 52 -17.11 3.29 15.62
C GLN A 52 -17.94 3.54 16.85
N GLY A 53 -18.95 4.38 16.69
CA GLY A 53 -19.88 4.73 17.76
C GLY A 53 -20.00 6.25 17.90
N SER A 54 -21.02 6.69 18.63
CA SER A 54 -21.34 8.10 18.78
C SER A 54 -21.19 8.61 20.21
N SER A 55 -20.79 7.75 21.17
CA SER A 55 -20.58 8.22 22.54
C SER A 55 -19.35 9.13 22.62
N GLN A 56 -19.31 10.00 23.62
CA GLN A 56 -18.17 10.86 23.85
C GLN A 56 -16.89 10.07 24.11
N LYS A 57 -16.99 8.95 24.82
CA LYS A 57 -15.83 8.08 25.09
C LYS A 57 -15.28 7.48 23.83
N VAL A 58 -16.13 7.01 22.93
CA VAL A 58 -15.71 6.44 21.65
C VAL A 58 -15.05 7.52 20.77
N GLN A 59 -15.65 8.71 20.73
CA GLN A 59 -15.09 9.83 19.99
C GLN A 59 -13.69 10.22 20.50
N TYR A 60 -13.55 10.27 21.80
CA TYR A 60 -12.25 10.59 22.43
C TYR A 60 -11.19 9.57 22.08
N LEU A 61 -11.52 8.28 22.16
CA LEU A 61 -10.58 7.20 21.79
C LEU A 61 -10.19 7.27 20.31
N ARG A 62 -11.15 7.58 19.46
CA ARG A 62 -10.87 7.75 18.02
C ARG A 62 -9.91 8.90 17.78
N ASP A 63 -10.15 10.04 18.44
CA ASP A 63 -9.33 11.23 18.28
C ASP A 63 -7.89 10.97 18.74
N ILE A 64 -7.70 10.25 19.84
CA ILE A 64 -6.38 9.87 20.33
C ILE A 64 -5.66 8.99 19.31
N LYS A 65 -6.33 7.98 18.76
CA LYS A 65 -5.74 7.06 17.78
C LYS A 65 -5.36 7.78 16.49
N VAL A 66 -6.22 8.67 16.02
CA VAL A 66 -5.96 9.49 14.83
C VAL A 66 -4.76 10.43 15.09
N TYR A 67 -4.75 11.09 16.23
CA TYR A 67 -3.65 11.97 16.61
C TYR A 67 -2.32 11.22 16.67
N ASP A 68 -2.29 10.06 17.32
CA ASP A 68 -1.08 9.25 17.43
C ASP A 68 -0.56 8.81 16.06
N PHE A 69 -1.45 8.41 15.18
CA PHE A 69 -1.09 8.01 13.82
C PHE A 69 -0.36 9.15 13.10
N TRP A 70 -0.98 10.34 13.06
CA TRP A 70 -0.41 11.48 12.37
C TRP A 70 0.87 12.01 13.03
N ARG A 71 0.93 11.96 14.35
CA ARG A 71 2.15 12.33 15.07
C ARG A 71 3.33 11.47 14.66
N LYS A 72 3.13 10.16 14.61
CA LYS A 72 4.17 9.22 14.19
C LYS A 72 4.58 9.42 12.74
N ILE A 73 3.63 9.67 11.87
CA ILE A 73 3.90 9.96 10.46
C ILE A 73 4.76 11.21 10.32
N ASN A 74 4.39 12.29 11.01
CA ASN A 74 5.13 13.55 10.94
C ASN A 74 6.54 13.42 11.54
N GLN A 75 6.69 12.69 12.63
CA GLN A 75 8.00 12.46 13.22
C GLN A 75 8.92 11.68 12.31
N LYS A 76 8.38 10.69 11.59
CA LYS A 76 9.18 9.79 10.79
C LYS A 76 9.47 10.33 9.38
N TYR A 77 8.52 10.99 8.77
CA TYR A 77 8.60 11.38 7.36
C TYR A 77 8.63 12.89 7.12
N GLY A 78 8.35 13.68 8.15
CA GLY A 78 8.35 15.14 8.03
C GLY A 78 7.14 15.68 7.27
N VAL A 79 7.29 16.89 6.74
CA VAL A 79 6.22 17.59 6.03
C VAL A 79 6.07 17.03 4.61
N PRO A 80 4.86 16.68 4.17
CA PRO A 80 4.67 16.19 2.81
C PRO A 80 4.85 17.29 1.77
N ASP A 81 5.24 16.89 0.56
CA ASP A 81 5.38 17.81 -0.56
C ASP A 81 4.04 18.38 -1.00
N ASN A 82 3.00 17.56 -0.97
CA ASN A 82 1.62 18.01 -1.15
C ASN A 82 0.88 17.83 0.18
N ARG A 83 0.57 18.94 0.85
CA ARG A 83 -0.05 18.91 2.18
C ARG A 83 -1.54 18.55 2.13
N GLU A 84 -2.21 18.93 1.08
CA GLU A 84 -3.65 18.69 0.94
C GLU A 84 -3.93 17.19 0.78
N ASP A 85 -3.19 16.54 -0.12
CA ASP A 85 -3.36 15.11 -0.40
C ASP A 85 -2.42 14.23 0.45
N VAL A 86 -1.53 14.83 1.22
CA VAL A 86 -0.53 14.18 2.06
C VAL A 86 0.33 13.20 1.25
N ILE A 87 1.11 13.76 0.33
CA ILE A 87 1.98 12.99 -0.56
C ILE A 87 3.41 13.50 -0.45
N TRP A 88 4.34 12.54 -0.30
CA TRP A 88 5.78 12.78 -0.36
C TRP A 88 6.31 12.22 -1.68
N GLY A 89 7.14 13.00 -2.38
CA GLY A 89 7.75 12.55 -3.61
C GLY A 89 6.81 12.62 -4.81
N MET A 90 6.39 13.80 -5.17
CA MET A 90 5.57 14.00 -6.36
C MET A 90 6.44 14.19 -7.59
N GLY A 91 6.03 13.62 -8.68
CA GLY A 91 6.68 13.92 -9.95
C GLY A 91 6.89 12.71 -10.83
N GLY A 92 6.02 12.55 -11.80
CA GLY A 92 6.16 11.56 -12.85
C GLY A 92 6.16 10.13 -12.33
N ASN A 93 7.12 9.35 -12.79
CA ASN A 93 7.18 7.92 -12.50
C ASN A 93 8.07 7.58 -11.32
N LYS A 94 8.41 8.55 -10.49
CA LYS A 94 9.29 8.30 -9.33
C LYS A 94 8.53 7.67 -8.18
N PRO A 95 9.24 6.96 -7.29
CA PRO A 95 8.61 6.45 -6.07
C PRO A 95 7.98 7.56 -5.25
N TYR A 96 6.84 7.27 -4.67
CA TYR A 96 6.12 8.22 -3.84
C TYR A 96 5.48 7.53 -2.65
N MET A 97 5.11 8.32 -1.65
CA MET A 97 4.39 7.85 -0.47
C MET A 97 3.15 8.72 -0.28
N LYS A 98 2.05 8.08 0.07
CA LYS A 98 0.78 8.74 0.32
C LYS A 98 0.21 8.24 1.64
N ALA A 99 -0.36 9.14 2.42
CA ALA A 99 -0.96 8.79 3.70
C ALA A 99 -2.40 9.27 3.80
N ALA A 100 -3.19 8.49 4.49
CA ALA A 100 -4.52 8.83 4.94
C ALA A 100 -4.67 8.27 6.35
N THR A 101 -5.70 8.63 7.09
CA THR A 101 -5.86 8.18 8.48
C THR A 101 -5.86 6.65 8.55
N GLY A 102 -4.89 6.09 9.26
CA GLY A 102 -4.73 4.65 9.40
C GLY A 102 -4.25 3.94 8.15
N PHE A 103 -3.65 4.68 7.22
CA PHE A 103 -3.27 4.12 5.92
C PHE A 103 -1.98 4.78 5.43
N LEU A 104 -1.05 3.99 4.94
CA LEU A 104 0.19 4.47 4.35
C LEU A 104 0.51 3.63 3.11
N LEU A 105 0.72 4.29 1.99
CA LEU A 105 1.07 3.64 0.73
C LEU A 105 2.43 4.12 0.27
N LEU A 106 3.31 3.18 -0.03
CA LEU A 106 4.59 3.44 -0.68
C LEU A 106 4.61 2.67 -1.99
N GLU A 107 4.84 3.36 -3.10
CA GLU A 107 4.78 2.73 -4.42
C GLU A 107 5.87 3.26 -5.34
N ASP A 108 6.44 2.36 -6.13
CA ASP A 108 7.34 2.68 -7.23
C ASP A 108 6.63 2.36 -8.55
N PRO A 109 6.00 3.34 -9.19
CA PRO A 109 5.23 3.10 -10.41
C PRO A 109 6.11 2.70 -11.59
N MET A 110 7.36 3.17 -11.65
CA MET A 110 8.29 2.78 -12.72
C MET A 110 8.65 1.31 -12.66
N LEU A 111 8.88 0.81 -11.47
CA LEU A 111 9.25 -0.59 -11.28
C LEU A 111 8.10 -1.51 -11.69
N LYS A 112 6.88 -1.13 -11.35
CA LYS A 112 5.67 -1.85 -11.76
C LYS A 112 5.52 -1.86 -13.28
N GLU A 113 5.69 -0.71 -13.91
CA GLU A 113 5.57 -0.59 -15.36
C GLU A 113 6.68 -1.36 -16.08
N LEU A 114 7.91 -1.27 -15.57
CA LEU A 114 9.04 -2.03 -16.12
C LEU A 114 8.76 -3.52 -16.08
N ASP A 115 8.23 -4.01 -14.97
CA ASP A 115 7.89 -5.42 -14.83
C ASP A 115 6.85 -5.84 -15.87
N TYR A 116 5.81 -5.02 -16.04
CA TYR A 116 4.78 -5.29 -17.04
C TYR A 116 5.37 -5.41 -18.46
N THR A 117 6.29 -4.53 -18.82
CA THR A 117 6.92 -4.56 -20.14
C THR A 117 7.81 -5.78 -20.35
N ARG A 118 8.35 -6.34 -19.26
CA ARG A 118 9.21 -7.53 -19.31
C ARG A 118 8.45 -8.85 -19.27
N MET A 119 7.19 -8.81 -18.89
CA MET A 119 6.34 -10.01 -18.84
C MET A 119 6.10 -10.58 -20.23
N SER A 120 5.85 -11.89 -20.29
CA SER A 120 5.37 -12.53 -21.52
C SER A 120 4.02 -11.95 -21.92
N ARG A 121 3.67 -12.10 -23.20
CA ARG A 121 2.36 -11.63 -23.68
C ARG A 121 1.21 -12.29 -22.94
N GLU A 122 1.37 -13.55 -22.60
CA GLU A 122 0.34 -14.30 -21.87
C GLU A 122 0.12 -13.71 -20.48
N ASP A 123 1.20 -13.42 -19.76
CA ASP A 123 1.12 -12.84 -18.42
C ASP A 123 0.56 -11.42 -18.46
N GLN A 124 0.94 -10.61 -19.44
CA GLN A 124 0.39 -9.27 -19.63
C GLN A 124 -1.11 -9.32 -19.87
N LYS A 125 -1.55 -10.26 -20.70
CA LYS A 125 -2.97 -10.47 -20.99
C LYS A 125 -3.74 -10.88 -19.75
N TYR A 126 -3.16 -11.77 -18.96
CA TYR A 126 -3.76 -12.21 -17.70
C TYR A 126 -3.91 -11.04 -16.73
N MET A 127 -2.88 -10.21 -16.57
CA MET A 127 -2.91 -9.02 -15.72
C MET A 127 -4.05 -8.09 -16.13
N ASN A 128 -4.15 -7.78 -17.42
CA ASN A 128 -5.19 -6.89 -17.92
C ASN A 128 -6.60 -7.44 -17.69
N THR A 129 -6.78 -8.74 -17.85
CA THR A 129 -8.08 -9.37 -17.70
C THR A 129 -8.50 -9.52 -16.24
N ASN A 130 -7.57 -9.90 -15.36
CA ASN A 130 -7.90 -10.30 -14.00
C ASN A 130 -7.65 -9.22 -12.94
N LEU A 131 -6.77 -8.24 -13.21
CA LEU A 131 -6.43 -7.20 -12.25
C LEU A 131 -7.11 -5.86 -12.53
N TYR A 132 -7.45 -5.59 -13.78
CA TYR A 132 -8.02 -4.30 -14.19
C TYR A 132 -9.48 -4.38 -14.60
N ASN A 133 -9.99 -5.55 -14.72
CA ASN A 133 -11.36 -5.77 -15.14
C ASN A 133 -12.22 -6.23 -13.96
N PHE A 134 -12.48 -5.31 -13.09
CA PHE A 134 -13.30 -5.59 -11.90
C PHE A 134 -14.78 -5.61 -12.20
#